data_dff20bb0dfaa8fcf582e3a37040240ba
#
_entry.id   dff20bb0dfaa8fcf582e3a37040240ba
#
_cell.length_a   1.000
_cell.length_b   1.000
_cell.length_c   1.000
_cell.angle_alpha   90.00
_cell.angle_beta   90.00
_cell.angle_gamma   90.00
#
_symmetry.space_group_name_H-M   'P 1'
#
loop_
_entity.id
_entity.type
_entity.pdbx_description
1 polymer ?
#
loop_
_entity_poly.entity_id
_entity_poly.type
_entity_poly.pdbx_seq_one_letter_code
_entity_poly.pdbx_strand_id
1 'polypeptide(L)'
;MKGFTIIELIIVVSLVGILTGVATPFLSAFILRDNWHVASDRIVSELRKAQAYAMDGKTVAGSNVWGVCMIGNTFRLFNGNCNSPNQNEDYLIPNGVSITGLTTLTFGNLRGEPSTTSFLNISTNLGTTTITLNAAGMIQSN
;
A
#
# COMPACT_ATOMS: atom_id res chain seq x y z
N MET A 1 7.82 -30.27 -48.09
CA MET A 1 7.47 -29.19 -47.14
C MET A 1 6.09 -28.70 -47.51
N LYS A 2 5.12 -28.72 -46.58
CA LYS A 2 3.80 -28.15 -46.80
C LYS A 2 3.87 -26.67 -46.43
N GLY A 3 3.60 -25.79 -47.38
CA GLY A 3 3.54 -24.35 -47.13
C GLY A 3 2.22 -23.96 -46.48
N PHE A 4 2.24 -22.88 -45.69
CA PHE A 4 1.03 -22.27 -45.11
C PHE A 4 0.17 -21.67 -46.21
N THR A 5 -1.15 -21.86 -46.10
CA THR A 5 -2.11 -21.24 -47.00
C THR A 5 -2.44 -19.81 -46.53
N ILE A 6 -2.77 -18.92 -47.48
CA ILE A 6 -3.16 -17.54 -47.17
C ILE A 6 -4.40 -17.50 -46.26
N ILE A 7 -5.34 -18.42 -46.43
CA ILE A 7 -6.55 -18.50 -45.60
C ILE A 7 -6.23 -18.87 -44.16
N GLU A 8 -5.25 -19.74 -43.94
CA GLU A 8 -4.82 -20.16 -42.62
C GLU A 8 -4.16 -19.00 -41.86
N LEU A 9 -3.38 -18.16 -42.56
CA LEU A 9 -2.80 -16.94 -42.02
C LEU A 9 -3.88 -15.92 -41.58
N ILE A 10 -4.91 -15.70 -42.45
CA ILE A 10 -5.99 -14.74 -42.15
C ILE A 10 -6.80 -15.20 -40.96
N ILE A 11 -7.10 -16.48 -40.81
CA ILE A 11 -7.85 -17.04 -39.66
C ILE A 11 -7.03 -16.82 -38.37
N VAL A 12 -5.73 -17.13 -38.36
CA VAL A 12 -4.87 -16.98 -37.18
C VAL A 12 -4.77 -15.50 -36.74
N VAL A 13 -4.53 -14.56 -37.68
CA VAL A 13 -4.45 -13.14 -37.38
C VAL A 13 -5.77 -12.59 -36.86
N SER A 14 -6.89 -13.01 -37.41
CA SER A 14 -8.24 -12.62 -36.96
C SER A 14 -8.50 -13.12 -35.54
N LEU A 15 -8.15 -14.35 -35.23
CA LEU A 15 -8.34 -14.96 -33.92
C LEU A 15 -7.47 -14.30 -32.86
N VAL A 16 -6.21 -14.01 -33.17
CA VAL A 16 -5.30 -13.26 -32.30
C VAL A 16 -5.81 -11.84 -32.06
N GLY A 17 -6.32 -11.16 -33.08
CA GLY A 17 -6.90 -9.82 -32.98
C GLY A 17 -8.09 -9.76 -32.01
N ILE A 18 -9.01 -10.75 -32.09
CA ILE A 18 -10.17 -10.85 -31.18
C ILE A 18 -9.71 -11.10 -29.74
N LEU A 19 -8.81 -12.06 -29.53
CA LEU A 19 -8.30 -12.39 -28.19
C LEU A 19 -7.60 -11.21 -27.54
N THR A 20 -6.78 -10.46 -28.29
CA THR A 20 -6.07 -9.28 -27.77
C THR A 20 -7.05 -8.16 -27.39
N GLY A 21 -8.09 -7.94 -28.19
CA GLY A 21 -9.09 -6.90 -27.93
C GLY A 21 -9.90 -7.10 -26.64
N VAL A 22 -10.15 -8.35 -26.25
CA VAL A 22 -10.91 -8.68 -25.03
C VAL A 22 -10.01 -8.70 -23.78
N ALA A 23 -8.74 -9.04 -23.91
CA ALA A 23 -7.85 -9.23 -22.77
C ALA A 23 -7.42 -7.90 -22.09
N THR A 24 -7.32 -6.80 -22.82
CA THR A 24 -6.78 -5.53 -22.32
C THR A 24 -7.59 -4.89 -21.18
N PRO A 25 -8.92 -4.71 -21.26
CA PRO A 25 -9.70 -4.10 -20.17
C PRO A 25 -9.73 -4.95 -18.90
N PHE A 26 -9.73 -6.28 -19.05
CA PHE A 26 -9.72 -7.19 -17.91
C PHE A 26 -8.39 -7.11 -17.13
N LEU A 27 -7.26 -7.00 -17.83
CA LEU A 27 -5.95 -6.92 -17.22
C LEU A 27 -5.78 -5.65 -16.39
N SER A 28 -6.27 -4.51 -16.84
CA SER A 28 -6.16 -3.24 -16.10
C SER A 28 -6.93 -3.24 -14.78
N ALA A 29 -8.14 -3.81 -14.77
CA ALA A 29 -8.92 -3.96 -13.56
C ALA A 29 -8.28 -4.94 -12.56
N PHE A 30 -7.68 -6.01 -13.06
CA PHE A 30 -6.95 -6.98 -12.24
C PHE A 30 -5.72 -6.34 -11.58
N ILE A 31 -4.89 -5.61 -12.34
CA ILE A 31 -3.70 -4.92 -11.81
C ILE A 31 -4.10 -3.91 -10.73
N LEU A 32 -5.17 -3.15 -10.94
CA LEU A 32 -5.62 -2.15 -9.97
C LEU A 32 -6.10 -2.81 -8.66
N ARG A 33 -6.81 -3.93 -8.76
CA ARG A 33 -7.25 -4.69 -7.60
C ARG A 33 -6.07 -5.28 -6.82
N ASP A 34 -5.07 -5.82 -7.51
CA ASP A 34 -3.85 -6.33 -6.90
C ASP A 34 -3.08 -5.20 -6.19
N ASN A 35 -2.88 -4.07 -6.84
CA ASN A 35 -2.25 -2.89 -6.25
C ASN A 35 -2.94 -2.42 -4.97
N TRP A 36 -4.27 -2.47 -4.93
CA TRP A 36 -5.06 -2.11 -3.74
C TRP A 36 -4.80 -3.07 -2.57
N HIS A 37 -4.86 -4.39 -2.82
CA HIS A 37 -4.59 -5.39 -1.78
C HIS A 37 -3.15 -5.28 -1.26
N VAL A 38 -2.18 -5.21 -2.16
CA VAL A 38 -0.76 -5.07 -1.80
C VAL A 38 -0.52 -3.78 -1.00
N ALA A 39 -1.12 -2.66 -1.39
CA ALA A 39 -0.99 -1.41 -0.64
C ALA A 39 -1.60 -1.51 0.75
N SER A 40 -2.78 -2.12 0.88
CA SER A 40 -3.45 -2.32 2.17
C SER A 40 -2.61 -3.18 3.13
N ASP A 41 -2.13 -4.33 2.65
CA ASP A 41 -1.31 -5.25 3.45
C ASP A 41 0.02 -4.62 3.84
N ARG A 42 0.64 -3.87 2.92
CA ARG A 42 1.88 -3.16 3.19
C ARG A 42 1.71 -2.10 4.27
N ILE A 43 0.66 -1.28 4.20
CA ILE A 43 0.38 -0.25 5.20
C ILE A 43 0.12 -0.86 6.58
N VAL A 44 -0.67 -1.93 6.67
CA VAL A 44 -0.89 -2.64 7.93
C VAL A 44 0.43 -3.21 8.48
N SER A 45 1.27 -3.75 7.61
CA SER A 45 2.60 -4.27 8.00
C SER A 45 3.51 -3.16 8.55
N GLU A 46 3.57 -2.01 7.88
CA GLU A 46 4.39 -0.87 8.35
C GLU A 46 3.86 -0.27 9.66
N LEU A 47 2.53 -0.21 9.85
CA LEU A 47 1.94 0.21 11.11
C LEU A 47 2.33 -0.74 12.27
N ARG A 48 2.22 -2.05 12.05
CA ARG A 48 2.63 -3.05 13.04
C ARG A 48 4.13 -3.01 13.33
N LYS A 49 4.94 -2.74 12.31
CA LYS A 49 6.38 -2.60 12.44
C LYS A 49 6.76 -1.37 13.28
N ALA A 50 6.12 -0.22 13.02
CA ALA A 50 6.30 0.98 13.84
C ALA A 50 5.93 0.73 15.30
N GLN A 51 4.80 0.06 15.53
CA GLN A 51 4.33 -0.33 16.85
C GLN A 51 5.32 -1.27 17.55
N ALA A 52 5.78 -2.32 16.86
CA ALA A 52 6.76 -3.27 17.41
C ALA A 52 8.08 -2.58 17.79
N TYR A 53 8.60 -1.70 16.94
CA TYR A 53 9.83 -0.94 17.25
C TYR A 53 9.67 -0.02 18.47
N ALA A 54 8.49 0.59 18.63
CA ALA A 54 8.19 1.40 19.82
C ALA A 54 8.10 0.52 21.09
N MET A 55 7.45 -0.64 21.00
CA MET A 55 7.32 -1.61 22.12
C MET A 55 8.67 -2.21 22.52
N ASP A 56 9.54 -2.50 21.55
CA ASP A 56 10.89 -3.02 21.78
C ASP A 56 11.85 -1.93 22.35
N GLY A 57 11.38 -0.68 22.48
CA GLY A 57 12.21 0.42 22.92
C GLY A 57 13.38 0.73 21.96
N LYS A 58 13.26 0.37 20.68
CA LYS A 58 14.31 0.58 19.69
C LYS A 58 14.59 2.06 19.53
N THR A 59 15.84 2.47 19.78
CA THR A 59 16.30 3.84 19.67
C THR A 59 17.21 4.04 18.46
N VAL A 60 17.06 5.19 17.79
CA VAL A 60 17.96 5.62 16.72
C VAL A 60 18.30 7.09 16.97
N ALA A 61 19.58 7.41 17.00
CA ALA A 61 20.09 8.75 17.32
C ALA A 61 19.48 9.37 18.59
N GLY A 62 19.21 8.53 19.62
CA GLY A 62 18.64 8.95 20.90
C GLY A 62 17.11 9.10 20.92
N SER A 63 16.41 8.89 19.81
CA SER A 63 14.94 8.91 19.75
C SER A 63 14.37 7.49 19.80
N ASN A 64 13.37 7.28 20.66
CA ASN A 64 12.57 6.05 20.73
C ASN A 64 11.17 6.22 20.12
N VAL A 65 10.89 7.37 19.53
CA VAL A 65 9.60 7.63 18.87
C VAL A 65 9.60 7.01 17.48
N TRP A 66 8.70 6.09 17.25
CA TRP A 66 8.45 5.49 15.94
C TRP A 66 7.07 5.88 15.45
N GLY A 67 6.95 6.08 14.16
CA GLY A 67 5.66 6.49 13.60
C GLY A 67 5.56 6.26 12.11
N VAL A 68 4.39 6.60 11.60
CA VAL A 68 4.07 6.59 10.17
C VAL A 68 3.46 7.92 9.75
N CYS A 69 3.73 8.34 8.54
CA CYS A 69 3.15 9.55 7.97
C CYS A 69 3.04 9.46 6.44
N MET A 70 2.31 10.40 5.86
CA MET A 70 2.22 10.58 4.42
C MET A 70 3.02 11.80 3.99
N ILE A 71 3.86 11.65 2.96
CA ILE A 71 4.56 12.75 2.29
C ILE A 71 4.28 12.66 0.79
N GLY A 72 3.35 13.49 0.32
CA GLY A 72 2.88 13.40 -1.05
C GLY A 72 2.24 12.03 -1.32
N ASN A 73 2.81 11.27 -2.26
CA ASN A 73 2.35 9.92 -2.61
C ASN A 73 3.19 8.80 -1.96
N THR A 74 3.91 9.10 -0.89
CA THR A 74 4.78 8.16 -0.18
C THR A 74 4.29 7.94 1.24
N PHE A 75 4.04 6.70 1.59
CA PHE A 75 3.81 6.28 2.97
C PHE A 75 5.17 6.00 3.62
N ARG A 76 5.45 6.68 4.71
CA ARG A 76 6.75 6.63 5.40
C ARG A 76 6.61 6.09 6.80
N LEU A 77 7.37 5.05 7.12
CA LEU A 77 7.71 4.68 8.49
C LEU A 77 8.95 5.48 8.88
N PHE A 78 8.95 6.09 10.07
CA PHE A 78 10.05 6.94 10.52
C PHE A 78 10.37 6.77 12.00
N ASN A 79 11.62 7.14 12.35
CA ASN A 79 12.05 7.36 13.72
C ASN A 79 12.31 8.84 13.94
N GLY A 80 11.81 9.39 15.04
CA GLY A 80 11.98 10.79 15.40
C GLY A 80 10.90 11.70 14.82
N ASN A 81 11.16 12.31 13.67
CA ASN A 81 10.24 13.27 13.03
C ASN A 81 9.99 12.87 11.57
N CYS A 82 8.75 13.02 11.11
CA CYS A 82 8.33 12.66 9.75
C CYS A 82 9.12 13.39 8.65
N ASN A 83 9.35 14.70 8.82
CA ASN A 83 10.01 15.53 7.80
C ASN A 83 11.55 15.47 7.86
N SER A 84 12.09 15.09 9.01
CA SER A 84 13.53 14.97 9.26
C SER A 84 13.80 13.73 10.12
N PRO A 85 13.63 12.53 9.54
CA PRO A 85 13.75 11.29 10.30
C PRO A 85 15.22 10.94 10.57
N ASN A 86 15.47 10.34 11.74
CA ASN A 86 16.76 9.70 12.03
C ASN A 86 16.95 8.41 11.22
N GLN A 87 15.84 7.71 10.98
CA GLN A 87 15.74 6.54 10.12
C GLN A 87 14.35 6.50 9.49
N ASN A 88 14.25 6.11 8.22
CA ASN A 88 12.98 5.96 7.54
C ASN A 88 12.96 4.75 6.60
N GLU A 89 11.76 4.27 6.33
CA GLU A 89 11.43 3.35 5.26
C GLU A 89 10.27 3.94 4.47
N ASP A 90 10.47 4.11 3.18
CA ASP A 90 9.53 4.77 2.30
C ASP A 90 8.85 3.73 1.40
N TYR A 91 7.52 3.80 1.31
CA TYR A 91 6.71 3.02 0.41
C TYR A 91 5.96 3.94 -0.54
N LEU A 92 6.28 3.87 -1.82
CA LEU A 92 5.58 4.62 -2.86
C LEU A 92 4.22 3.97 -3.13
N ILE A 93 3.15 4.75 -3.00
CA ILE A 93 1.79 4.28 -3.24
C ILE A 93 1.61 3.99 -4.74
N PRO A 94 1.12 2.80 -5.12
CA PRO A 94 0.89 2.47 -6.52
C PRO A 94 -0.13 3.40 -7.20
N ASN A 95 0.02 3.58 -8.50
CA ASN A 95 -0.94 4.37 -9.29
C ASN A 95 -2.36 3.80 -9.19
N GLY A 96 -3.34 4.68 -9.05
CA GLY A 96 -4.74 4.33 -8.92
C GLY A 96 -5.19 4.01 -7.49
N VAL A 97 -4.27 4.01 -6.52
CA VAL A 97 -4.57 3.89 -5.09
C VAL A 97 -4.43 5.25 -4.42
N SER A 98 -5.40 5.65 -3.62
CA SER A 98 -5.40 6.88 -2.84
C SER A 98 -5.53 6.57 -1.36
N ILE A 99 -4.76 7.26 -0.52
CA ILE A 99 -4.80 7.13 0.93
C ILE A 99 -5.24 8.46 1.53
N THR A 100 -6.24 8.41 2.40
CA THR A 100 -6.77 9.59 3.10
C THR A 100 -6.96 9.29 4.58
N GLY A 101 -7.05 10.34 5.41
CA GLY A 101 -7.31 10.22 6.85
C GLY A 101 -6.06 10.15 7.72
N LEU A 102 -4.87 9.85 7.17
CA LEU A 102 -3.62 9.85 7.92
C LEU A 102 -2.86 11.15 7.71
N THR A 103 -2.52 11.83 8.79
CA THR A 103 -1.54 12.93 8.78
C THR A 103 -0.19 12.43 9.27
N THR A 104 -0.06 12.24 10.56
CA THR A 104 1.12 11.66 11.22
C THR A 104 0.63 10.89 12.44
N LEU A 105 1.10 9.66 12.57
CA LEU A 105 0.80 8.80 13.68
C LEU A 105 2.09 8.35 14.32
N THR A 106 2.26 8.54 15.62
CA THR A 106 3.42 8.08 16.37
C THR A 106 3.00 7.08 17.43
N PHE A 107 3.86 6.12 17.68
CA PHE A 107 3.78 5.22 18.80
C PHE A 107 4.82 5.67 19.82
N GLY A 108 4.35 6.13 20.97
CA GLY A 108 5.17 6.47 22.11
C GLY A 108 5.04 5.39 23.15
N ASN A 109 6.12 5.14 23.89
CA ASN A 109 6.18 4.22 25.00
C ASN A 109 6.19 2.71 24.63
N LEU A 110 6.69 1.92 25.58
CA LEU A 110 6.80 0.47 25.52
C LEU A 110 5.43 -0.27 25.46
N ARG A 111 4.32 0.47 25.38
CA ARG A 111 2.96 -0.11 25.30
C ARG A 111 2.42 -0.24 23.88
N GLY A 112 3.06 0.43 22.89
CA GLY A 112 2.58 0.43 21.51
C GLY A 112 1.24 1.17 21.31
N GLU A 113 0.89 2.05 22.26
CA GLU A 113 -0.29 2.90 22.18
C GLU A 113 -0.02 4.02 21.16
N PRO A 114 -0.96 4.31 20.26
CA PRO A 114 -0.81 5.40 19.32
C PRO A 114 -1.00 6.75 19.99
N SER A 115 -0.34 7.79 19.49
CA SER A 115 -0.51 9.16 19.98
C SER A 115 -1.93 9.69 19.81
N THR A 116 -2.65 9.19 18.81
CA THR A 116 -4.06 9.49 18.54
C THR A 116 -4.75 8.27 17.93
N THR A 117 -6.04 8.13 18.19
CA THR A 117 -6.88 7.20 17.41
C THR A 117 -6.95 7.71 15.98
N SER A 118 -6.80 6.84 15.02
CA SER A 118 -6.77 7.23 13.61
C SER A 118 -7.53 6.22 12.76
N PHE A 119 -8.01 6.70 11.63
CA PHE A 119 -8.50 5.83 10.57
C PHE A 119 -7.80 6.23 9.26
N LEU A 120 -7.51 5.23 8.46
CA LEU A 120 -6.99 5.42 7.11
C LEU A 120 -7.97 4.80 6.13
N ASN A 121 -8.32 5.56 5.11
CA ASN A 121 -9.09 5.04 3.99
C ASN A 121 -8.15 4.83 2.81
N ILE A 122 -8.08 3.60 2.33
CA ILE A 122 -7.37 3.22 1.12
C ILE A 122 -8.44 3.02 0.05
N SER A 123 -8.47 3.89 -0.93
CA SER A 123 -9.51 3.91 -1.96
C SER A 123 -8.94 3.77 -3.36
N THR A 124 -9.73 3.11 -4.21
CA THR A 124 -9.54 3.01 -5.66
C THR A 124 -10.89 3.27 -6.32
N ASN A 125 -10.94 3.27 -7.65
CA ASN A 125 -12.23 3.30 -8.38
C ASN A 125 -13.05 2.01 -8.21
N LEU A 126 -12.48 0.94 -7.62
CA LEU A 126 -13.15 -0.36 -7.40
C LEU A 126 -13.73 -0.49 -5.99
N GLY A 127 -13.23 0.28 -5.02
CA GLY A 127 -13.69 0.19 -3.64
C GLY A 127 -12.81 0.94 -2.65
N THR A 128 -13.19 0.85 -1.37
CA THR A 128 -12.46 1.46 -0.26
C THR A 128 -12.30 0.44 0.87
N THR A 129 -11.10 0.37 1.42
CA THR A 129 -10.79 -0.34 2.68
C THR A 129 -10.48 0.67 3.76
N THR A 130 -11.08 0.52 4.93
CA THR A 130 -10.80 1.36 6.08
C THR A 130 -9.93 0.61 7.07
N ILE A 131 -8.77 1.16 7.40
CA ILE A 131 -7.92 0.67 8.48
C ILE A 131 -8.18 1.55 9.70
N THR A 132 -8.62 0.94 10.79
CA THR A 132 -8.88 1.64 12.05
C THR A 132 -7.82 1.29 13.08
N LEU A 133 -7.37 2.28 13.82
CA LEU A 133 -6.45 2.15 14.93
C LEU A 133 -7.11 2.70 16.18
N ASN A 134 -7.36 1.85 17.16
CA ASN A 134 -7.94 2.26 18.43
C ASN A 134 -6.88 2.74 19.45
N ALA A 135 -7.33 3.31 20.57
CA ALA A 135 -6.44 3.82 21.62
C ALA A 135 -5.53 2.74 22.26
N ALA A 136 -5.93 1.48 22.21
CA ALA A 136 -5.12 0.36 22.70
C ALA A 136 -4.07 -0.13 21.67
N GLY A 137 -3.99 0.51 20.49
CA GLY A 137 -3.04 0.13 19.45
C GLY A 137 -3.51 -1.05 18.59
N MET A 138 -4.78 -1.46 18.67
CA MET A 138 -5.30 -2.54 17.84
C MET A 138 -5.57 -2.01 16.42
N ILE A 139 -5.00 -2.69 15.43
CA ILE A 139 -5.13 -2.37 14.00
C ILE A 139 -6.13 -3.34 13.38
N GLN A 140 -7.20 -2.82 12.82
CA GLN A 140 -8.26 -3.58 12.12
C GLN A 140 -8.44 -3.02 10.71
N SER A 141 -8.62 -3.90 9.74
CA SER A 141 -8.97 -3.57 8.35
C SER A 141 -10.36 -4.11 8.02
N ASN A 142 -11.21 -3.24 7.50
CA ASN A 142 -12.59 -3.55 7.05
C ASN A 142 -12.75 -3.19 5.57
#